data_d5c584df9accc9527ebfe8b09786cc44
#
_entry.id   d5c584df9accc9527ebfe8b09786cc44
#
_cell.length_a   1.000
_cell.length_b   1.000
_cell.length_c   1.000
_cell.angle_alpha   90.00
_cell.angle_beta   90.00
_cell.angle_gamma   90.00
#
_symmetry.space_group_name_H-M   'P 1'
#
loop_
_entity.id
_entity.type
_entity.pdbx_description
1 polymer ?
#
loop_
_entity_poly.entity_id
_entity_poly.type
_entity_poly.pdbx_seq_one_letter_code
_entity_poly.pdbx_strand_id
1 'polypeptide(L)'
;MTSIPLPTPASPLRIGTRASPLAMAQANLAAAALVAAHGLDPRALEILPMTATGDKIQDRALAEVGGKALWTRELDIALDAKVIDMAVHSLKDVETLRDERFFLAAMLERADPRDRMVVPDGGTARTIADLPHGARLGTSSPRRAAQVRRIRPDLETPLLRGNVATRLAKLAAGDADAT
;
A
#
# COMPACT_ATOMS: atom_id res chain seq x y z
N MET A 1 2.39 37.00 -5.03
CA MET A 1 2.22 35.54 -5.08
C MET A 1 1.81 35.19 -6.49
N THR A 2 2.66 34.56 -7.26
CA THR A 2 2.32 34.06 -8.61
C THR A 2 1.34 32.90 -8.42
N SER A 3 0.10 33.04 -8.89
CA SER A 3 -0.86 31.96 -8.87
C SER A 3 -0.37 30.84 -9.79
N ILE A 4 -0.20 29.64 -9.25
CA ILE A 4 0.06 28.45 -10.09
C ILE A 4 -1.22 28.20 -10.91
N PRO A 5 -1.12 28.11 -12.25
CA PRO A 5 -2.29 27.86 -13.08
C PRO A 5 -2.91 26.50 -12.74
N LEU A 6 -4.24 26.43 -12.70
CA LEU A 6 -4.94 25.17 -12.50
C LEU A 6 -4.69 24.23 -13.70
N PRO A 7 -4.63 22.91 -13.46
CA PRO A 7 -4.47 21.93 -14.53
C PRO A 7 -5.67 21.96 -15.48
N THR A 8 -5.44 21.64 -16.74
CA THR A 8 -6.45 21.58 -17.79
C THR A 8 -6.31 20.27 -18.57
N PRO A 9 -7.31 19.84 -19.35
CA PRO A 9 -7.18 18.65 -20.21
C PRO A 9 -6.02 18.71 -21.22
N ALA A 10 -5.61 19.92 -21.62
CA ALA A 10 -4.46 20.12 -22.51
C ALA A 10 -3.11 20.12 -21.76
N SER A 11 -3.14 20.34 -20.43
CA SER A 11 -1.97 20.32 -19.57
C SER A 11 -2.39 19.68 -18.22
N PRO A 12 -2.54 18.36 -18.18
CA PRO A 12 -3.04 17.66 -17.00
C PRO A 12 -2.00 17.63 -15.87
N LEU A 13 -2.48 17.59 -14.62
CA LEU A 13 -1.68 17.25 -13.45
C LEU A 13 -1.41 15.75 -13.46
N ARG A 14 -0.14 15.37 -13.49
CA ARG A 14 0.30 13.98 -13.57
C ARG A 14 0.51 13.41 -12.16
N ILE A 15 -0.27 12.39 -11.84
CA ILE A 15 -0.30 11.73 -10.54
C ILE A 15 0.40 10.39 -10.65
N GLY A 16 1.61 10.28 -10.11
CA GLY A 16 2.33 9.01 -10.04
C GLY A 16 1.83 8.12 -8.90
N THR A 17 1.72 6.83 -9.13
CA THR A 17 1.38 5.84 -8.11
C THR A 17 1.93 4.47 -8.48
N ARG A 18 1.99 3.53 -7.52
CA ARG A 18 2.32 2.13 -7.82
C ARG A 18 1.18 1.47 -8.61
N ALA A 19 1.54 0.49 -9.45
CA ALA A 19 0.58 -0.24 -10.28
C ALA A 19 -0.30 -1.25 -9.52
N SER A 20 -0.14 -1.42 -8.19
CA SER A 20 -0.97 -2.37 -7.43
C SER A 20 -2.42 -1.88 -7.33
N PRO A 21 -3.42 -2.81 -7.27
CA PRO A 21 -4.83 -2.43 -7.18
C PRO A 21 -5.14 -1.46 -6.03
N LEU A 22 -4.51 -1.65 -4.86
CA LEU A 22 -4.67 -0.75 -3.72
C LEU A 22 -4.11 0.65 -4.01
N ALA A 23 -2.92 0.73 -4.59
CA ALA A 23 -2.29 2.01 -4.90
C ALA A 23 -3.09 2.77 -5.97
N MET A 24 -3.59 2.07 -6.99
CA MET A 24 -4.49 2.65 -8.00
C MET A 24 -5.79 3.18 -7.38
N ALA A 25 -6.40 2.43 -6.45
CA ALA A 25 -7.58 2.90 -5.73
C ALA A 25 -7.28 4.17 -4.92
N GLN A 26 -6.14 4.24 -4.24
CA GLN A 26 -5.71 5.42 -3.49
C GLN A 26 -5.45 6.63 -4.40
N ALA A 27 -4.84 6.44 -5.57
CA ALA A 27 -4.63 7.50 -6.54
C ALA A 27 -5.95 8.04 -7.12
N ASN A 28 -6.90 7.16 -7.41
CA ASN A 28 -8.24 7.55 -7.86
C ASN A 28 -8.99 8.36 -6.78
N LEU A 29 -8.86 7.98 -5.50
CA LEU A 29 -9.44 8.77 -4.38
C LEU A 29 -8.79 10.16 -4.29
N ALA A 30 -7.48 10.25 -4.45
CA ALA A 30 -6.77 11.53 -4.46
C ALA A 30 -7.20 12.41 -5.63
N ALA A 31 -7.31 11.84 -6.84
CA ALA A 31 -7.80 12.55 -8.02
C ALA A 31 -9.24 13.06 -7.82
N ALA A 32 -10.13 12.22 -7.32
CA ALA A 32 -11.51 12.62 -7.03
C ALA A 32 -11.59 13.74 -5.99
N ALA A 33 -10.75 13.70 -4.95
CA ALA A 33 -10.69 14.75 -3.94
C ALA A 33 -10.20 16.08 -4.53
N LEU A 34 -9.21 16.07 -5.43
CA LEU A 34 -8.72 17.26 -6.13
C LEU A 34 -9.81 17.85 -7.04
N VAL A 35 -10.50 17.01 -7.81
CA VAL A 35 -11.64 17.43 -8.65
C VAL A 35 -12.69 18.12 -7.80
N ALA A 36 -13.10 17.50 -6.68
CA ALA A 36 -14.13 18.04 -5.82
C ALA A 36 -13.72 19.36 -5.13
N ALA A 37 -12.47 19.43 -4.65
CA ALA A 37 -11.97 20.59 -3.92
C ALA A 37 -11.75 21.83 -4.80
N HIS A 38 -11.41 21.64 -6.07
CA HIS A 38 -11.00 22.73 -6.96
C HIS A 38 -11.91 22.91 -8.17
N GLY A 39 -12.99 22.12 -8.30
CA GLY A 39 -13.90 22.20 -9.46
C GLY A 39 -13.23 21.88 -10.78
N LEU A 40 -12.26 20.95 -10.78
CA LEU A 40 -11.48 20.62 -11.97
C LEU A 40 -12.28 19.73 -12.94
N ASP A 41 -11.97 19.84 -14.23
CA ASP A 41 -12.37 18.81 -15.18
C ASP A 41 -11.61 17.50 -14.84
N PRO A 42 -12.28 16.34 -14.66
CA PRO A 42 -11.59 15.07 -14.38
C PRO A 42 -10.50 14.73 -15.40
N ARG A 43 -10.63 15.17 -16.67
CA ARG A 43 -9.64 14.99 -17.73
C ARG A 43 -8.38 15.84 -17.54
N ALA A 44 -8.40 16.81 -16.63
CA ALA A 44 -7.23 17.58 -16.22
C ALA A 44 -6.31 16.84 -15.25
N LEU A 45 -6.61 15.58 -14.91
CA LEU A 45 -5.80 14.72 -14.05
C LEU A 45 -5.43 13.45 -14.80
N GLU A 46 -4.16 13.08 -14.78
CA GLU A 46 -3.62 11.88 -15.40
C GLU A 46 -2.94 11.02 -14.35
N ILE A 47 -3.40 9.76 -14.18
CA ILE A 47 -2.78 8.81 -13.26
C ILE A 47 -1.78 7.96 -14.03
N LEU A 48 -0.52 8.00 -13.58
CA LEU A 48 0.61 7.28 -14.16
C LEU A 48 1.05 6.14 -13.24
N PRO A 49 0.67 4.88 -13.54
CA PRO A 49 1.10 3.74 -12.75
C PRO A 49 2.57 3.41 -13.00
N MET A 50 3.32 3.20 -11.93
CA MET A 50 4.75 2.88 -11.94
C MET A 50 5.02 1.59 -11.17
N THR A 51 6.04 0.83 -11.60
CA THR A 51 6.46 -0.39 -10.91
C THR A 51 7.57 -0.06 -9.93
N ALA A 52 7.31 -0.24 -8.62
CA ALA A 52 8.33 -0.07 -7.59
C ALA A 52 9.24 -1.31 -7.49
N THR A 53 10.50 -1.10 -7.09
CA THR A 53 11.46 -2.21 -6.84
C THR A 53 10.91 -3.21 -5.84
N GLY A 54 10.24 -2.76 -4.79
CA GLY A 54 9.60 -3.64 -3.80
C GLY A 54 8.50 -4.55 -4.34
N ASP A 55 7.88 -4.20 -5.48
CA ASP A 55 6.87 -5.04 -6.14
C ASP A 55 7.50 -6.24 -6.87
N LYS A 56 8.75 -6.10 -7.31
CA LYS A 56 9.49 -7.13 -8.05
C LYS A 56 10.06 -8.22 -7.13
N ILE A 57 10.39 -7.89 -5.87
CA ILE A 57 11.03 -8.81 -4.94
C ILE A 57 9.96 -9.48 -4.07
N GLN A 58 9.62 -10.74 -4.34
CA GLN A 58 8.59 -11.49 -3.64
C GLN A 58 9.09 -12.80 -3.00
N ASP A 59 10.37 -13.16 -3.22
CA ASP A 59 10.97 -14.43 -2.83
C ASP A 59 11.53 -14.46 -1.39
N ARG A 60 11.71 -13.31 -0.75
CA ARG A 60 12.33 -13.21 0.58
C ARG A 60 11.65 -12.15 1.46
N ALA A 61 11.92 -12.15 2.77
CA ALA A 61 11.38 -11.17 3.71
C ALA A 61 11.87 -9.74 3.39
N LEU A 62 11.01 -8.72 3.57
CA LEU A 62 11.39 -7.32 3.33
C LEU A 62 12.59 -6.88 4.18
N ALA A 63 12.73 -7.44 5.39
CA ALA A 63 13.87 -7.16 6.27
C ALA A 63 15.21 -7.63 5.69
N GLU A 64 15.20 -8.65 4.84
CA GLU A 64 16.39 -9.21 4.20
C GLU A 64 16.76 -8.48 2.91
N VAL A 65 15.79 -7.82 2.28
CA VAL A 65 16.01 -7.11 1.02
C VAL A 65 16.93 -5.92 1.23
N GLY A 66 16.88 -5.31 2.41
CA GLY A 66 17.65 -4.11 2.73
C GLY A 66 17.34 -2.93 1.79
N GLY A 67 17.78 -1.75 2.18
CA GLY A 67 17.63 -0.56 1.36
C GLY A 67 16.47 0.32 1.81
N LYS A 68 16.73 1.63 1.74
CA LYS A 68 15.74 2.69 1.94
C LYS A 68 14.94 2.86 0.66
N ALA A 69 13.72 3.39 0.79
CA ALA A 69 12.91 3.81 -0.36
C ALA A 69 12.46 2.71 -1.35
N LEU A 70 12.30 1.45 -0.88
CA LEU A 70 11.87 0.33 -1.75
C LEU A 70 10.55 0.58 -2.49
N TRP A 71 9.72 1.46 -1.97
CA TRP A 71 8.37 1.73 -2.47
C TRP A 71 8.19 3.14 -3.02
N THR A 72 9.16 4.03 -2.76
CA THR A 72 9.06 5.46 -3.10
C THR A 72 10.07 5.89 -4.16
N ARG A 73 11.20 5.20 -4.27
CA ARG A 73 12.36 5.59 -5.09
C ARG A 73 12.01 5.93 -6.53
N GLU A 74 11.26 5.09 -7.21
CA GLU A 74 10.92 5.28 -8.62
C GLU A 74 10.00 6.49 -8.81
N LEU A 75 9.09 6.70 -7.86
CA LEU A 75 8.21 7.87 -7.86
C LEU A 75 8.98 9.16 -7.51
N ASP A 76 9.96 9.10 -6.61
CA ASP A 76 10.82 10.23 -6.28
C ASP A 76 11.70 10.64 -7.46
N ILE A 77 12.26 9.68 -8.18
CA ILE A 77 13.00 9.94 -9.42
C ILE A 77 12.08 10.60 -10.46
N ALA A 78 10.85 10.15 -10.60
CA ALA A 78 9.90 10.70 -11.55
C ALA A 78 9.44 12.12 -11.16
N LEU A 79 9.31 12.41 -9.86
CA LEU A 79 9.06 13.77 -9.34
C LEU A 79 10.22 14.70 -9.64
N ASP A 80 11.44 14.28 -9.34
CA ASP A 80 12.67 15.07 -9.56
C ASP A 80 12.88 15.36 -11.06
N ALA A 81 12.61 14.38 -11.91
CA ALA A 81 12.66 14.51 -13.37
C ALA A 81 11.43 15.23 -13.96
N LYS A 82 10.47 15.66 -13.14
CA LYS A 82 9.22 16.30 -13.57
C LYS A 82 8.43 15.45 -14.58
N VAL A 83 8.52 14.14 -14.50
CA VAL A 83 7.68 13.19 -15.25
C VAL A 83 6.29 13.13 -14.64
N ILE A 84 6.21 13.27 -13.31
CA ILE A 84 4.99 13.42 -12.54
C ILE A 84 5.05 14.69 -11.71
N ASP A 85 3.89 15.24 -11.35
CA ASP A 85 3.76 16.49 -10.61
C ASP A 85 3.48 16.22 -9.13
N MET A 86 2.88 15.06 -8.81
CA MET A 86 2.66 14.57 -7.45
C MET A 86 2.70 13.05 -7.42
N ALA A 87 2.99 12.50 -6.25
CA ALA A 87 2.98 11.06 -6.00
C ALA A 87 1.97 10.70 -4.91
N VAL A 88 1.22 9.61 -5.11
CA VAL A 88 0.30 9.07 -4.10
C VAL A 88 0.87 7.80 -3.51
N HIS A 89 1.01 7.80 -2.17
CA HIS A 89 1.57 6.70 -1.40
C HIS A 89 0.67 6.27 -0.24
N SER A 90 0.75 5.01 0.14
CA SER A 90 0.39 4.61 1.50
C SER A 90 1.46 5.16 2.45
N LEU A 91 1.09 5.97 3.44
CA LEU A 91 2.06 6.67 4.31
C LEU A 91 3.03 5.72 5.03
N LYS A 92 2.62 4.48 5.32
CA LYS A 92 3.49 3.44 5.92
C LYS A 92 4.68 3.04 5.05
N ASP A 93 4.63 3.31 3.76
CA ASP A 93 5.65 2.97 2.76
C ASP A 93 6.63 4.14 2.53
N VAL A 94 6.31 5.32 3.07
CA VAL A 94 7.13 6.54 3.01
C VAL A 94 8.13 6.55 4.16
N GLU A 95 9.36 6.94 3.88
CA GLU A 95 10.43 7.02 4.88
C GLU A 95 10.11 8.08 5.94
N THR A 96 10.50 7.80 7.20
CA THR A 96 10.35 8.76 8.31
C THR A 96 11.24 9.99 8.12
N LEU A 97 12.47 9.78 7.63
CA LEU A 97 13.39 10.85 7.24
C LEU A 97 13.42 10.89 5.71
N ARG A 98 12.77 11.90 5.15
CA ARG A 98 12.63 12.08 3.72
C ARG A 98 13.55 13.17 3.22
N ASP A 99 13.94 13.11 1.96
CA ASP A 99 14.69 14.18 1.29
C ASP A 99 13.86 15.48 1.30
N GLU A 100 14.46 16.58 1.67
CA GLU A 100 13.83 17.91 1.83
C GLU A 100 13.21 18.45 0.53
N ARG A 101 13.63 17.92 -0.63
CA ARG A 101 13.02 18.25 -1.93
C ARG A 101 11.57 17.78 -2.05
N PHE A 102 11.17 16.80 -1.23
CA PHE A 102 9.83 16.23 -1.26
C PHE A 102 9.11 16.47 0.07
N PHE A 103 7.89 16.94 0.03
CA PHE A 103 7.09 17.18 1.22
C PHE A 103 5.72 16.48 1.12
N LEU A 104 5.15 16.18 2.25
CA LEU A 104 3.79 15.67 2.34
C LEU A 104 2.79 16.81 2.19
N ALA A 105 2.21 16.94 1.00
CA ALA A 105 1.29 18.02 0.66
C ALA A 105 -0.08 17.86 1.35
N ALA A 106 -0.57 16.64 1.47
CA ALA A 106 -1.85 16.35 2.10
C ALA A 106 -1.93 14.88 2.58
N MET A 107 -2.79 14.64 3.54
CA MET A 107 -3.23 13.31 3.96
C MET A 107 -4.74 13.23 3.82
N LEU A 108 -5.21 12.25 3.04
CA LEU A 108 -6.63 12.02 2.85
C LEU A 108 -7.22 11.29 4.06
N GLU A 109 -8.52 11.49 4.28
CA GLU A 109 -9.28 10.69 5.22
C GLU A 109 -9.13 9.20 4.86
N ARG A 110 -8.87 8.37 5.88
CA ARG A 110 -8.65 6.94 5.69
C ARG A 110 -9.86 6.13 6.13
N ALA A 111 -10.06 4.99 5.50
CA ALA A 111 -10.97 3.96 5.98
C ALA A 111 -10.50 3.39 7.34
N ASP A 112 -11.31 2.53 7.95
CA ASP A 112 -11.01 1.86 9.22
C ASP A 112 -9.60 1.23 9.20
N PRO A 113 -8.67 1.69 10.07
CA PRO A 113 -7.28 1.24 10.08
C PRO A 113 -7.05 -0.11 10.77
N ARG A 114 -8.07 -0.69 11.39
CA ARG A 114 -7.95 -1.91 12.18
C ARG A 114 -7.56 -3.09 11.30
N ASP A 115 -6.68 -3.93 11.82
CA ASP A 115 -6.34 -5.19 11.18
C ASP A 115 -7.58 -6.11 11.18
N ARG A 116 -7.77 -6.85 10.10
CA ARG A 116 -8.83 -7.86 9.95
C ARG A 116 -8.18 -9.21 9.73
N MET A 117 -8.63 -10.20 10.47
CA MET A 117 -8.31 -11.59 10.21
C MET A 117 -9.24 -12.13 9.13
N VAL A 118 -8.67 -12.85 8.18
CA VAL A 118 -9.40 -13.54 7.11
C VAL A 118 -9.09 -15.03 7.22
N VAL A 119 -10.13 -15.85 7.15
CA VAL A 119 -10.05 -17.32 7.07
C VAL A 119 -10.57 -17.77 5.69
N PRO A 120 -10.24 -19.01 5.24
CA PRO A 120 -10.79 -19.57 4.02
C PRO A 120 -12.33 -19.63 4.05
N ASP A 121 -12.94 -19.72 2.88
CA ASP A 121 -14.38 -19.90 2.76
C ASP A 121 -14.86 -21.14 3.55
N GLY A 122 -15.95 -20.96 4.29
CA GLY A 122 -16.44 -21.98 5.23
C GLY A 122 -15.76 -21.99 6.61
N GLY A 123 -14.71 -21.22 6.83
CA GLY A 123 -14.06 -21.08 8.11
C GLY A 123 -14.95 -20.37 9.15
N THR A 124 -14.99 -20.88 10.37
CA THR A 124 -15.87 -20.40 11.46
C THR A 124 -15.15 -19.45 12.43
N ALA A 125 -13.81 -19.44 12.48
CA ALA A 125 -13.04 -18.57 13.36
C ALA A 125 -13.32 -17.10 13.08
N ARG A 126 -13.64 -16.31 14.11
CA ARG A 126 -13.93 -14.88 14.04
C ARG A 126 -12.82 -14.04 14.66
N THR A 127 -12.05 -14.63 15.55
CA THR A 127 -10.94 -14.00 16.26
C THR A 127 -9.72 -14.91 16.25
N ILE A 128 -8.55 -14.37 16.60
CA ILE A 128 -7.32 -15.18 16.75
C ILE A 128 -7.49 -16.26 17.82
N ALA A 129 -8.35 -16.02 18.84
CA ALA A 129 -8.62 -16.99 19.89
C ALA A 129 -9.36 -18.24 19.38
N ASP A 130 -10.15 -18.11 18.32
CA ASP A 130 -10.95 -19.21 17.75
C ASP A 130 -10.13 -20.14 16.84
N LEU A 131 -8.90 -19.75 16.49
CA LEU A 131 -8.04 -20.58 15.65
C LEU A 131 -7.62 -21.84 16.38
N PRO A 132 -7.58 -23.01 15.71
CA PRO A 132 -7.07 -24.25 16.26
C PRO A 132 -5.66 -24.10 16.85
N HIS A 133 -5.31 -24.98 17.80
CA HIS A 133 -3.94 -25.05 18.33
C HIS A 133 -2.95 -25.37 17.19
N GLY A 134 -1.84 -24.64 17.11
CA GLY A 134 -0.83 -24.82 16.08
C GLY A 134 -1.24 -24.31 14.70
N ALA A 135 -2.36 -23.61 14.55
CA ALA A 135 -2.79 -23.06 13.26
C ALA A 135 -1.78 -22.08 12.69
N ARG A 136 -1.70 -22.03 11.36
CA ARG A 136 -0.81 -21.17 10.59
C ARG A 136 -1.49 -19.83 10.25
N LEU A 137 -1.11 -18.75 10.93
CA LEU A 137 -1.57 -17.39 10.60
C LEU A 137 -0.53 -16.69 9.73
N GLY A 138 -0.76 -16.69 8.41
CA GLY A 138 0.17 -16.16 7.41
C GLY A 138 0.27 -14.64 7.43
N THR A 139 1.49 -14.11 7.56
CA THR A 139 1.74 -12.67 7.51
C THR A 139 3.15 -12.34 7.03
N SER A 140 3.31 -11.21 6.33
CA SER A 140 4.63 -10.66 6.00
C SER A 140 5.04 -9.50 6.92
N SER A 141 4.22 -9.18 7.93
CA SER A 141 4.46 -8.08 8.87
C SER A 141 5.10 -8.60 10.17
N PRO A 142 6.38 -8.25 10.47
CA PRO A 142 7.00 -8.61 11.74
C PRO A 142 6.20 -8.11 12.94
N ARG A 143 5.61 -6.92 12.85
CA ARG A 143 4.74 -6.36 13.90
C ARG A 143 3.54 -7.27 14.17
N ARG A 144 2.82 -7.70 13.12
CA ARG A 144 1.67 -8.59 13.27
C ARG A 144 2.08 -9.94 13.83
N ALA A 145 3.14 -10.54 13.29
CA ALA A 145 3.67 -11.80 13.79
C ALA A 145 4.01 -11.74 15.29
N ALA A 146 4.67 -10.67 15.75
CA ALA A 146 4.99 -10.47 17.15
C ALA A 146 3.73 -10.33 18.02
N GLN A 147 2.72 -9.58 17.55
CA GLN A 147 1.45 -9.43 18.27
C GLN A 147 0.66 -10.75 18.37
N VAL A 148 0.62 -11.53 17.28
CA VAL A 148 -0.02 -12.85 17.27
C VAL A 148 0.67 -13.78 18.26
N ARG A 149 2.00 -13.92 18.20
CA ARG A 149 2.76 -14.80 19.11
C ARG A 149 2.66 -14.39 20.58
N ARG A 150 2.46 -13.10 20.86
CA ARG A 150 2.23 -12.63 22.23
C ARG A 150 0.91 -13.13 22.79
N ILE A 151 -0.14 -13.20 21.97
CA ILE A 151 -1.49 -13.60 22.39
C ILE A 151 -1.66 -15.11 22.31
N ARG A 152 -1.14 -15.73 21.28
CA ARG A 152 -1.22 -17.16 20.97
C ARG A 152 0.17 -17.66 20.57
N PRO A 153 1.03 -17.99 21.54
CA PRO A 153 2.39 -18.47 21.29
C PRO A 153 2.46 -19.83 20.57
N ASP A 154 1.37 -20.55 20.55
CA ASP A 154 1.21 -21.82 19.86
C ASP A 154 1.01 -21.68 18.34
N LEU A 155 0.60 -20.49 17.86
CA LEU A 155 0.36 -20.30 16.44
C LEU A 155 1.67 -20.14 15.65
N GLU A 156 1.70 -20.77 14.48
CA GLU A 156 2.75 -20.53 13.50
C GLU A 156 2.47 -19.24 12.71
N THR A 157 3.52 -18.51 12.36
CA THR A 157 3.40 -17.29 11.56
C THR A 157 4.23 -17.38 10.28
N PRO A 158 3.81 -18.21 9.29
CA PRO A 158 4.53 -18.34 8.04
C PRO A 158 4.55 -17.04 7.24
N LEU A 159 5.58 -16.86 6.43
CA LEU A 159 5.74 -15.70 5.56
C LEU A 159 4.72 -15.75 4.43
N LEU A 160 3.70 -14.87 4.47
CA LEU A 160 2.69 -14.76 3.43
C LEU A 160 2.84 -13.41 2.70
N ARG A 161 3.54 -13.39 1.57
CA ARG A 161 3.82 -12.19 0.76
C ARG A 161 2.90 -12.07 -0.44
N GLY A 162 2.88 -10.84 -0.98
CA GLY A 162 2.09 -10.41 -2.11
C GLY A 162 1.13 -9.27 -1.75
N ASN A 163 0.44 -8.74 -2.75
CA ASN A 163 -0.67 -7.81 -2.53
C ASN A 163 -1.86 -8.55 -1.88
N VAL A 164 -2.93 -7.83 -1.58
CA VAL A 164 -4.11 -8.43 -0.89
C VAL A 164 -4.67 -9.59 -1.70
N ALA A 165 -4.89 -9.43 -3.00
CA ALA A 165 -5.44 -10.48 -3.86
C ALA A 165 -4.55 -11.73 -3.88
N THR A 166 -3.23 -11.55 -4.02
CA THR A 166 -2.26 -12.66 -3.98
C THR A 166 -2.31 -13.40 -2.65
N ARG A 167 -2.40 -12.69 -1.52
CA ARG A 167 -2.48 -13.34 -0.20
C ARG A 167 -3.78 -14.09 0.01
N LEU A 168 -4.90 -13.55 -0.47
CA LEU A 168 -6.19 -14.25 -0.42
C LEU A 168 -6.18 -15.51 -1.29
N ALA A 169 -5.57 -15.46 -2.48
CA ALA A 169 -5.41 -16.64 -3.33
C ALA A 169 -4.54 -17.71 -2.65
N LYS A 170 -3.44 -17.33 -1.98
CA LYS A 170 -2.60 -18.25 -1.19
C LYS A 170 -3.37 -18.85 -0.01
N LEU A 171 -4.19 -18.04 0.68
CA LEU A 171 -5.05 -18.54 1.74
C LEU A 171 -6.05 -19.58 1.20
N ALA A 172 -6.70 -19.31 0.07
CA ALA A 172 -7.61 -20.24 -0.58
C ALA A 172 -6.92 -21.54 -1.06
N ALA A 173 -5.63 -21.45 -1.42
CA ALA A 173 -4.79 -22.60 -1.79
C ALA A 173 -4.30 -23.42 -0.59
N GLY A 174 -4.55 -22.98 0.66
CA GLY A 174 -4.15 -23.69 1.87
C GLY A 174 -2.72 -23.42 2.33
N ASP A 175 -2.07 -22.35 1.84
CA ASP A 175 -0.73 -21.96 2.30
C ASP A 175 -0.73 -21.50 3.77
N ALA A 176 -1.89 -21.11 4.29
CA ALA A 176 -2.14 -20.75 5.69
C ALA A 176 -3.60 -21.04 6.06
N ASP A 177 -3.88 -21.08 7.36
CA ASP A 177 -5.22 -21.32 7.89
C ASP A 177 -5.96 -20.00 8.18
N ALA A 178 -5.20 -18.90 8.30
CA ALA A 178 -5.69 -17.53 8.39
C ALA A 178 -4.63 -16.53 7.88
N THR A 179 -5.03 -15.31 7.59
CA THR A 179 -4.10 -14.22 7.27
C THR A 179 -4.59 -12.87 7.82
#